data_84200605ec77a8fe2ea11e8e1303fe95
#
_entry.id   84200605ec77a8fe2ea11e8e1303fe95
#
_cell.length_a   1.000
_cell.length_b   1.000
_cell.length_c   1.000
_cell.angle_alpha   90.00
_cell.angle_beta   90.00
_cell.angle_gamma   90.00
#
_symmetry.space_group_name_H-M   'P 1'
#
loop_
_entity.id
_entity.type
_entity.pdbx_description
1 polymer ?
#
loop_
_entity_poly.entity_id
_entity_poly.type
_entity_poly.pdbx_seq_one_letter_code
_entity_poly.pdbx_strand_id
1 'polypeptide(L)'
;LYPADDHIEGKRLRLKQQYLLVSASLQSILKEHCKQYGTLSNLADKVAVHINDTHPALCVPELMRLLVDEYDYGWDRAWEITCATLSYTNHTVMAEALERWPVDLFREQLPRIYAICQEINRRLMEKLQRVYPNDPGKWNYMAVIANDEVRMANLCLTCCHKINGVSQLHTDILEKTIFRDYYNLDHSRFLN
;
A
#
# COMPACT_ATOMS: atom_id res chain seq x y z
N LEU A 1 8.48 7.31 17.96
CA LEU A 1 8.37 8.74 18.24
C LEU A 1 7.65 9.42 17.08
N TYR A 2 6.58 10.17 17.37
CA TYR A 2 5.86 10.98 16.39
C TYR A 2 6.45 12.39 16.39
N PRO A 3 7.20 12.82 15.36
CA PRO A 3 7.59 14.22 15.22
C PRO A 3 6.35 15.07 14.96
N ALA A 4 6.37 16.33 15.36
CA ALA A 4 5.34 17.26 14.93
C ALA A 4 5.34 17.35 13.40
N ASP A 5 4.22 17.10 12.75
CA ASP A 5 4.08 17.02 11.28
C ASP A 5 3.21 18.17 10.70
N ASP A 6 3.05 19.22 11.49
CA ASP A 6 2.44 20.49 11.09
C ASP A 6 3.36 21.34 10.19
N HIS A 7 4.66 21.01 10.13
CA HIS A 7 5.65 21.67 9.30
C HIS A 7 6.42 20.67 8.43
N ILE A 8 7.06 21.15 7.35
CA ILE A 8 7.70 20.32 6.32
C ILE A 8 8.82 19.43 6.86
N GLU A 9 9.61 19.90 7.80
CA GLU A 9 10.72 19.13 8.39
C GLU A 9 10.21 17.96 9.24
N GLY A 10 9.12 18.16 9.99
CA GLY A 10 8.46 17.10 10.73
C GLY A 10 7.88 16.04 9.80
N LYS A 11 7.25 16.46 8.70
CA LYS A 11 6.76 15.54 7.65
C LYS A 11 7.91 14.73 7.04
N ARG A 12 9.02 15.37 6.69
CA ARG A 12 10.22 14.69 6.17
C ARG A 12 10.74 13.64 7.14
N LEU A 13 10.86 14.02 8.42
CA LEU A 13 11.35 13.10 9.46
C LEU A 13 10.40 11.91 9.62
N ARG A 14 9.10 12.14 9.68
CA ARG A 14 8.09 11.08 9.82
C ARG A 14 8.13 10.10 8.63
N LEU A 15 8.20 10.61 7.40
CA LEU A 15 8.29 9.76 6.21
C LEU A 15 9.55 8.89 6.22
N LYS A 16 10.70 9.47 6.61
CA LYS A 16 11.97 8.73 6.77
C LYS A 16 11.87 7.65 7.84
N GLN A 17 11.26 7.95 8.98
CA GLN A 17 11.08 6.96 10.06
C GLN A 17 10.18 5.80 9.63
N GLN A 18 9.07 6.07 8.95
CA GLN A 18 8.19 5.05 8.41
C GLN A 18 8.93 4.16 7.41
N TYR A 19 9.67 4.76 6.47
CA TYR A 19 10.44 4.03 5.48
C TYR A 19 11.55 3.19 6.10
N LEU A 20 12.32 3.74 7.03
CA LEU A 20 13.40 3.02 7.71
C LEU A 20 12.88 1.77 8.42
N LEU A 21 11.79 1.90 9.18
CA LEU A 21 11.19 0.77 9.89
C LEU A 21 10.72 -0.31 8.92
N VAL A 22 9.98 0.09 7.88
CA VAL A 22 9.44 -0.83 6.88
C VAL A 22 10.55 -1.54 6.13
N SER A 23 11.52 -0.79 5.60
CA SER A 23 12.62 -1.35 4.81
C SER A 23 13.49 -2.31 5.62
N ALA A 24 13.89 -1.91 6.83
CA ALA A 24 14.68 -2.77 7.72
C ALA A 24 13.94 -4.06 8.08
N SER A 25 12.64 -3.97 8.38
CA SER A 25 11.81 -5.12 8.73
C SER A 25 11.65 -6.09 7.56
N LEU A 26 11.31 -5.59 6.37
CA LEU A 26 11.15 -6.42 5.19
C LEU A 26 12.46 -7.08 4.76
N GLN A 27 13.58 -6.35 4.76
CA GLN A 27 14.88 -6.92 4.44
C GLN A 27 15.26 -8.04 5.40
N SER A 28 15.00 -7.88 6.71
CA SER A 28 15.23 -8.93 7.71
C SER A 28 14.39 -10.17 7.43
N ILE A 29 13.09 -9.99 7.16
CA ILE A 29 12.16 -11.08 6.84
C ILE A 29 12.61 -11.82 5.57
N LEU A 30 12.91 -11.11 4.50
CA LEU A 30 13.31 -11.72 3.23
C LEU A 30 14.64 -12.47 3.34
N LYS A 31 15.60 -11.88 4.06
CA LYS A 31 16.91 -12.51 4.28
C LYS A 31 16.78 -13.83 5.05
N GLU A 32 15.98 -13.85 6.13
CA GLU A 32 15.76 -15.06 6.90
C GLU A 32 14.98 -16.11 6.08
N HIS A 33 13.98 -15.68 5.34
CA HIS A 33 13.23 -16.54 4.43
C HIS A 33 14.13 -17.18 3.36
N CYS A 34 14.97 -16.39 2.69
CA CYS A 34 15.92 -16.90 1.70
C CYS A 34 16.93 -17.89 2.32
N LYS A 35 17.41 -17.62 3.52
CA LYS A 35 18.30 -18.52 4.24
C LYS A 35 17.66 -19.89 4.52
N GLN A 36 16.35 -19.89 4.83
CA GLN A 36 15.61 -21.10 5.14
C GLN A 36 15.14 -21.88 3.92
N TYR A 37 14.67 -21.18 2.88
CA TYR A 37 13.97 -21.78 1.73
C TYR A 37 14.70 -21.63 0.39
N GLY A 38 15.74 -20.80 0.31
CA GLY A 38 16.51 -20.58 -0.91
C GLY A 38 15.78 -19.81 -2.03
N THR A 39 14.54 -19.38 -1.81
CA THR A 39 13.71 -18.68 -2.80
C THR A 39 12.70 -17.76 -2.10
N LEU A 40 12.23 -16.72 -2.80
CA LEU A 40 11.09 -15.89 -2.36
C LEU A 40 9.78 -16.24 -3.09
N SER A 41 9.80 -17.19 -4.01
CA SER A 41 8.60 -17.56 -4.78
C SER A 41 7.47 -18.14 -3.92
N ASN A 42 7.80 -18.68 -2.77
CA ASN A 42 6.86 -19.22 -1.78
C ASN A 42 6.71 -18.33 -0.53
N LEU A 43 7.08 -17.04 -0.64
CA LEU A 43 7.05 -16.11 0.51
C LEU A 43 5.65 -16.06 1.14
N ALA A 44 4.61 -15.90 0.33
CA ALA A 44 3.23 -15.79 0.79
C ALA A 44 2.69 -17.06 1.47
N ASP A 45 3.29 -18.24 1.20
CA ASP A 45 2.92 -19.50 1.87
C ASP A 45 3.47 -19.61 3.29
N LYS A 46 4.47 -18.83 3.62
CA LYS A 46 5.25 -18.94 4.85
C LYS A 46 5.24 -17.68 5.70
N VAL A 47 4.97 -16.53 5.09
CA VAL A 47 5.03 -15.21 5.72
C VAL A 47 3.74 -14.46 5.44
N ALA A 48 3.12 -13.93 6.49
CA ALA A 48 2.03 -12.97 6.41
C ALA A 48 2.51 -11.65 7.06
N VAL A 49 2.41 -10.57 6.33
CA VAL A 49 2.71 -9.22 6.84
C VAL A 49 1.42 -8.43 6.92
N HIS A 50 1.08 -7.98 8.12
CA HIS A 50 -0.14 -7.22 8.36
C HIS A 50 0.17 -5.72 8.51
N ILE A 51 -0.39 -4.92 7.63
CA ILE A 51 -0.32 -3.46 7.67
C ILE A 51 -1.38 -2.96 8.67
N ASN A 52 -0.92 -2.59 9.86
CA ASN A 52 -1.78 -2.09 10.93
C ASN A 52 -1.89 -0.57 10.84
N ASP A 53 -3.00 -0.08 10.29
CA ASP A 53 -3.19 1.27 9.79
C ASP A 53 -2.25 1.61 8.61
N THR A 54 -2.21 2.86 8.16
CA THR A 54 -1.39 3.31 7.02
C THR A 54 0.06 3.63 7.38
N HIS A 55 0.44 3.65 8.65
CA HIS A 55 1.80 3.97 9.07
C HIS A 55 2.88 3.11 8.39
N PRO A 56 2.71 1.77 8.24
CA PRO A 56 3.62 0.93 7.49
C PRO A 56 3.18 0.67 6.04
N ALA A 57 2.30 1.47 5.44
CA ALA A 57 1.80 1.27 4.07
C ALA A 57 2.91 1.24 3.01
N LEU A 58 4.07 1.83 3.30
CA LEU A 58 5.26 1.73 2.45
C LEU A 58 5.76 0.28 2.28
N CYS A 59 5.24 -0.69 3.06
CA CYS A 59 5.48 -2.12 2.81
C CYS A 59 5.13 -2.53 1.38
N VAL A 60 4.10 -1.93 0.79
CA VAL A 60 3.66 -2.26 -0.57
C VAL A 60 4.77 -1.94 -1.60
N PRO A 61 5.17 -0.68 -1.80
CA PRO A 61 6.20 -0.37 -2.78
C PRO A 61 7.60 -0.83 -2.37
N GLU A 62 7.91 -0.94 -1.07
CA GLU A 62 9.22 -1.42 -0.64
C GLU A 62 9.39 -2.93 -0.89
N LEU A 63 8.36 -3.76 -0.64
CA LEU A 63 8.43 -5.18 -0.99
C LEU A 63 8.59 -5.36 -2.49
N MET A 64 7.88 -4.56 -3.31
CA MET A 64 8.08 -4.53 -4.75
C MET A 64 9.50 -4.16 -5.13
N ARG A 65 10.06 -3.09 -4.52
CA ARG A 65 11.44 -2.66 -4.77
C ARG A 65 12.43 -3.77 -4.46
N LEU A 66 12.31 -4.39 -3.30
CA LEU A 66 13.21 -5.48 -2.91
C LEU A 66 13.12 -6.65 -3.87
N LEU A 67 11.92 -7.10 -4.21
CA LEU A 67 11.73 -8.22 -5.13
C LEU A 67 12.27 -7.93 -6.54
N VAL A 68 12.02 -6.72 -7.05
CA VAL A 68 12.44 -6.34 -8.43
C VAL A 68 13.91 -5.95 -8.48
N ASP A 69 14.37 -5.06 -7.60
CA ASP A 69 15.69 -4.44 -7.72
C ASP A 69 16.80 -5.26 -7.03
N GLU A 70 16.48 -6.04 -5.98
CA GLU A 70 17.49 -6.78 -5.19
C GLU A 70 17.47 -8.29 -5.49
N TYR A 71 16.30 -8.83 -5.86
CA TYR A 71 16.10 -10.25 -6.09
C TYR A 71 15.73 -10.62 -7.54
N ASP A 72 15.79 -9.67 -8.47
CA ASP A 72 15.63 -9.86 -9.92
C ASP A 72 14.29 -10.50 -10.36
N TYR A 73 13.23 -10.35 -9.57
CA TYR A 73 11.89 -10.80 -9.97
C TYR A 73 11.30 -9.85 -11.03
N GLY A 74 10.69 -10.41 -12.07
CA GLY A 74 9.86 -9.62 -12.97
C GLY A 74 8.67 -8.99 -12.24
N TRP A 75 8.23 -7.81 -12.70
CA TRP A 75 7.18 -7.00 -12.05
C TRP A 75 5.93 -7.80 -11.70
N ASP A 76 5.41 -8.58 -12.65
CA ASP A 76 4.13 -9.28 -12.45
C ASP A 76 4.23 -10.34 -11.34
N ARG A 77 5.35 -11.08 -11.33
CA ARG A 77 5.59 -12.07 -10.26
C ARG A 77 5.84 -11.40 -8.91
N ALA A 78 6.60 -10.32 -8.88
CA ALA A 78 6.81 -9.52 -7.66
C ALA A 78 5.47 -8.98 -7.12
N TRP A 79 4.57 -8.52 -8.00
CA TRP A 79 3.25 -8.04 -7.63
C TRP A 79 2.36 -9.14 -7.05
N GLU A 80 2.34 -10.32 -7.66
CA GLU A 80 1.61 -11.49 -7.12
C GLU A 80 2.08 -11.84 -5.71
N ILE A 81 3.41 -11.94 -5.50
CA ILE A 81 4.00 -12.24 -4.19
C ILE A 81 3.64 -11.15 -3.18
N THR A 82 3.77 -9.88 -3.55
CA THR A 82 3.48 -8.73 -2.69
C THR A 82 2.01 -8.73 -2.27
N CYS A 83 1.09 -8.85 -3.21
CA CYS A 83 -0.35 -8.89 -2.92
C CYS A 83 -0.71 -10.07 -2.00
N ALA A 84 -0.17 -11.25 -2.27
CA ALA A 84 -0.48 -12.44 -1.48
C ALA A 84 0.13 -12.42 -0.07
N THR A 85 1.21 -11.64 0.15
CA THR A 85 1.88 -11.53 1.46
C THR A 85 1.25 -10.48 2.36
N LEU A 86 0.68 -9.40 1.80
CA LEU A 86 0.23 -8.23 2.55
C LEU A 86 -1.27 -8.23 2.82
N SER A 87 -1.64 -7.88 4.05
CA SER A 87 -3.02 -7.60 4.47
C SER A 87 -3.09 -6.23 5.18
N TYR A 88 -4.29 -5.65 5.30
CA TYR A 88 -4.47 -4.29 5.81
C TYR A 88 -5.65 -4.17 6.76
N THR A 89 -5.43 -3.55 7.91
CA THR A 89 -6.50 -3.11 8.83
C THR A 89 -6.53 -1.59 8.90
N ASN A 90 -7.69 -1.01 8.61
CA ASN A 90 -7.94 0.43 8.77
C ASN A 90 -8.48 0.75 10.17
N HIS A 91 -8.08 1.90 10.71
CA HIS A 91 -8.45 2.36 12.06
C HIS A 91 -9.35 3.60 12.09
N THR A 92 -9.73 4.16 10.93
CA THR A 92 -10.60 5.34 10.86
C THR A 92 -11.75 5.16 9.87
N VAL A 93 -12.87 5.84 10.13
CA VAL A 93 -14.00 5.98 9.20
C VAL A 93 -14.04 7.36 8.54
N MET A 94 -13.14 8.26 8.92
CA MET A 94 -13.10 9.65 8.47
C MET A 94 -12.16 9.76 7.26
N ALA A 95 -12.68 10.13 6.11
CA ALA A 95 -11.91 10.27 4.87
C ALA A 95 -10.77 11.30 4.98
N GLU A 96 -10.99 12.37 5.75
CA GLU A 96 -10.00 13.41 6.02
C GLU A 96 -8.85 12.97 6.92
N ALA A 97 -9.04 11.90 7.69
CA ALA A 97 -7.99 11.33 8.55
C ALA A 97 -7.11 10.29 7.85
N LEU A 98 -7.44 9.92 6.60
CA LEU A 98 -6.62 9.02 5.80
C LEU A 98 -5.29 9.69 5.43
N GLU A 99 -4.18 9.02 5.71
CA GLU A 99 -2.83 9.55 5.49
C GLU A 99 -2.54 9.80 4.00
N ARG A 100 -2.00 10.99 3.74
CA ARG A 100 -1.61 11.45 2.40
C ARG A 100 -0.28 12.18 2.48
N TRP A 101 0.53 12.01 1.44
CA TRP A 101 1.82 12.68 1.33
C TRP A 101 1.86 13.58 0.10
N PRO A 102 2.32 14.84 0.21
CA PRO A 102 2.56 15.66 -0.98
C PRO A 102 3.53 14.96 -1.94
N VAL A 103 3.19 14.93 -3.22
CA VAL A 103 4.00 14.26 -4.26
C VAL A 103 5.43 14.76 -4.28
N ASP A 104 5.64 16.08 -4.20
CA ASP A 104 6.99 16.66 -4.26
C ASP A 104 7.86 16.20 -3.09
N LEU A 105 7.31 16.21 -1.86
CA LEU A 105 8.00 15.72 -0.68
C LEU A 105 8.32 14.22 -0.80
N PHE A 106 7.34 13.43 -1.21
CA PHE A 106 7.47 11.98 -1.32
C PHE A 106 8.52 11.60 -2.38
N ARG A 107 8.46 12.24 -3.56
CA ARG A 107 9.40 12.05 -4.66
C ARG A 107 10.82 12.48 -4.29
N GLU A 108 10.97 13.61 -3.60
CA GLU A 108 12.28 14.12 -3.13
C GLU A 108 12.95 13.13 -2.16
N GLN A 109 12.18 12.61 -1.19
CA GLN A 109 12.72 11.77 -0.13
C GLN A 109 12.89 10.30 -0.56
N LEU A 110 12.00 9.79 -1.39
CA LEU A 110 11.89 8.37 -1.75
C LEU A 110 11.69 8.19 -3.28
N PRO A 111 12.64 8.64 -4.13
CA PRO A 111 12.42 8.70 -5.58
C PRO A 111 12.14 7.33 -6.20
N ARG A 112 12.81 6.26 -5.77
CA ARG A 112 12.58 4.90 -6.30
C ARG A 112 11.23 4.35 -5.86
N ILE A 113 10.86 4.55 -4.60
CA ILE A 113 9.54 4.17 -4.06
C ILE A 113 8.43 4.91 -4.79
N TYR A 114 8.63 6.20 -5.07
CA TYR A 114 7.68 6.99 -5.85
C TYR A 114 7.49 6.42 -7.27
N ALA A 115 8.56 6.07 -7.96
CA ALA A 115 8.49 5.46 -9.28
C ALA A 115 7.70 4.14 -9.28
N ILE A 116 7.85 3.34 -8.22
CA ILE A 116 7.06 2.11 -8.06
C ILE A 116 5.58 2.44 -7.80
N CYS A 117 5.28 3.43 -6.95
CA CYS A 117 3.91 3.89 -6.74
C CYS A 117 3.26 4.41 -8.04
N GLN A 118 4.04 5.09 -8.90
CA GLN A 118 3.55 5.54 -10.21
C GLN A 118 3.17 4.35 -11.11
N GLU A 119 3.98 3.31 -11.16
CA GLU A 119 3.67 2.11 -11.97
C GLU A 119 2.46 1.35 -11.40
N ILE A 120 2.34 1.23 -10.07
CA ILE A 120 1.16 0.66 -9.42
C ILE A 120 -0.09 1.48 -9.81
N ASN A 121 -0.01 2.80 -9.71
CA ASN A 121 -1.10 3.70 -10.07
C ASN A 121 -1.49 3.59 -11.55
N ARG A 122 -0.51 3.54 -12.46
CA ARG A 122 -0.75 3.38 -13.90
C ARG A 122 -1.54 2.10 -14.19
N ARG A 123 -1.12 0.98 -13.62
CA ARG A 123 -1.80 -0.32 -13.79
C ARG A 123 -3.20 -0.33 -13.17
N LEU A 124 -3.37 0.33 -12.02
CA LEU A 124 -4.69 0.53 -11.42
C LEU A 124 -5.60 1.33 -12.36
N MET A 125 -5.10 2.43 -12.93
CA MET A 125 -5.89 3.27 -13.86
C MET A 125 -6.32 2.48 -15.09
N GLU A 126 -5.47 1.66 -15.69
CA GLU A 126 -5.82 0.79 -16.81
C GLU A 126 -6.92 -0.22 -16.45
N LYS A 127 -6.86 -0.78 -15.22
CA LYS A 127 -7.92 -1.66 -14.70
C LYS A 127 -9.23 -0.91 -14.52
N LEU A 128 -9.19 0.27 -13.88
CA LEU A 128 -10.39 1.06 -13.59
C LEU A 128 -11.07 1.57 -14.87
N GLN A 129 -10.30 1.99 -15.87
CA GLN A 129 -10.85 2.41 -17.16
C GLN A 129 -11.58 1.27 -17.89
N ARG A 130 -11.12 0.05 -17.74
CA ARG A 130 -11.79 -1.14 -18.31
C ARG A 130 -13.07 -1.51 -17.54
N VAL A 131 -13.05 -1.43 -16.21
CA VAL A 131 -14.17 -1.83 -15.35
C VAL A 131 -15.24 -0.74 -15.27
N TYR A 132 -14.82 0.52 -15.24
CA TYR A 132 -15.69 1.70 -15.11
C TYR A 132 -15.44 2.67 -16.28
N PRO A 133 -15.77 2.28 -17.52
CA PRO A 133 -15.58 3.19 -18.66
C PRO A 133 -16.44 4.45 -18.46
N ASN A 134 -15.86 5.61 -18.73
CA ASN A 134 -16.53 6.93 -18.62
C ASN A 134 -16.83 7.41 -17.18
N ASP A 135 -16.14 6.91 -16.16
CA ASP A 135 -16.27 7.40 -14.78
C ASP A 135 -14.94 7.96 -14.23
N PRO A 136 -14.49 9.15 -14.74
CA PRO A 136 -13.25 9.75 -14.29
C PRO A 136 -13.27 10.17 -12.81
N GLY A 137 -14.46 10.43 -12.25
CA GLY A 137 -14.61 10.72 -10.82
C GLY A 137 -14.18 9.54 -9.96
N LYS A 138 -14.62 8.33 -10.32
CA LYS A 138 -14.24 7.10 -9.64
C LYS A 138 -12.76 6.79 -9.83
N TRP A 139 -12.19 6.99 -11.01
CA TRP A 139 -10.76 6.79 -11.24
C TRP A 139 -9.94 7.71 -10.34
N ASN A 140 -10.29 9.00 -10.27
CA ASN A 140 -9.60 9.95 -9.40
C ASN A 140 -9.76 9.60 -7.91
N TYR A 141 -10.95 9.14 -7.49
CA TYR A 141 -11.21 8.74 -6.11
C TYR A 141 -10.35 7.53 -5.68
N MET A 142 -10.25 6.52 -6.54
CA MET A 142 -9.52 5.29 -6.28
C MET A 142 -8.01 5.39 -6.57
N ALA A 143 -7.54 6.42 -7.25
CA ALA A 143 -6.13 6.59 -7.59
C ALA A 143 -5.23 6.58 -6.35
N VAL A 144 -4.09 5.89 -6.46
CA VAL A 144 -3.00 5.95 -5.47
C VAL A 144 -2.32 7.32 -5.50
N ILE A 145 -2.15 7.88 -6.70
CA ILE A 145 -1.58 9.21 -6.90
C ILE A 145 -2.61 10.07 -7.64
N ALA A 146 -3.10 11.10 -6.99
CA ALA A 146 -3.99 12.09 -7.59
C ALA A 146 -3.98 13.40 -6.79
N ASN A 147 -4.27 14.53 -7.44
CA ASN A 147 -4.36 15.85 -6.83
C ASN A 147 -3.07 16.23 -6.06
N ASP A 148 -1.91 15.93 -6.64
CA ASP A 148 -0.57 16.16 -6.07
C ASP A 148 -0.32 15.45 -4.71
N GLU A 149 -1.06 14.36 -4.44
CA GLU A 149 -0.94 13.56 -3.23
C GLU A 149 -0.70 12.08 -3.55
N VAL A 150 0.11 11.41 -2.70
CA VAL A 150 0.21 9.96 -2.60
C VAL A 150 -0.70 9.51 -1.47
N ARG A 151 -1.70 8.67 -1.77
CA ARG A 151 -2.76 8.24 -0.86
C ARG A 151 -2.46 6.86 -0.31
N MET A 152 -2.08 6.80 0.96
CA MET A 152 -1.54 5.59 1.57
C MET A 152 -2.59 4.49 1.74
N ALA A 153 -3.81 4.83 2.12
CA ALA A 153 -4.90 3.86 2.19
C ALA A 153 -5.22 3.25 0.82
N ASN A 154 -5.27 4.08 -0.25
CA ASN A 154 -5.52 3.60 -1.61
C ASN A 154 -4.42 2.65 -2.10
N LEU A 155 -3.17 2.88 -1.68
CA LEU A 155 -2.06 1.97 -1.95
C LEU A 155 -2.29 0.60 -1.31
N CYS A 156 -2.68 0.55 -0.03
CA CYS A 156 -3.03 -0.69 0.66
C CYS A 156 -4.24 -1.39 0.02
N LEU A 157 -5.31 -0.63 -0.29
CA LEU A 157 -6.52 -1.14 -0.93
C LEU A 157 -6.27 -1.69 -2.34
N THR A 158 -5.28 -1.18 -3.04
CA THR A 158 -4.89 -1.67 -4.38
C THR A 158 -4.17 -3.01 -4.29
N CYS A 159 -3.35 -3.21 -3.27
CA CYS A 159 -2.43 -4.34 -3.14
C CYS A 159 -2.99 -5.47 -2.27
N CYS A 160 -3.41 -5.17 -1.04
CA CYS A 160 -3.64 -6.18 0.00
C CYS A 160 -4.74 -7.18 -0.36
N HIS A 161 -4.46 -8.48 -0.15
CA HIS A 161 -5.41 -9.55 -0.44
C HIS A 161 -6.51 -9.68 0.62
N LYS A 162 -6.28 -9.15 1.85
CA LYS A 162 -7.26 -9.08 2.92
C LYS A 162 -7.28 -7.69 3.54
N ILE A 163 -8.50 -7.18 3.74
CA ILE A 163 -8.79 -5.83 4.22
C ILE A 163 -9.88 -5.91 5.26
N ASN A 164 -9.69 -5.25 6.41
CA ASN A 164 -10.74 -5.12 7.42
C ASN A 164 -10.64 -3.80 8.20
N GLY A 165 -11.67 -3.54 8.99
CA GLY A 165 -11.64 -2.58 10.08
C GLY A 165 -11.32 -3.26 11.41
N VAL A 166 -11.32 -2.50 12.50
CA VAL A 166 -10.98 -3.00 13.85
C VAL A 166 -12.13 -3.80 14.52
N SER A 167 -13.29 -3.85 13.89
CA SER A 167 -14.46 -4.60 14.34
C SER A 167 -15.40 -4.85 13.16
N GLN A 168 -16.37 -5.78 13.30
CA GLN A 168 -17.40 -6.02 12.30
C GLN A 168 -18.13 -4.73 11.90
N LEU A 169 -18.63 -3.97 12.88
CA LEU A 169 -19.31 -2.71 12.62
C LEU A 169 -18.42 -1.72 11.84
N HIS A 170 -17.14 -1.63 12.20
CA HIS A 170 -16.21 -0.76 11.50
C HIS A 170 -16.01 -1.21 10.06
N THR A 171 -15.80 -2.51 9.81
CA THR A 171 -15.69 -3.07 8.47
C THR A 171 -16.93 -2.78 7.64
N ASP A 172 -18.13 -3.02 8.17
CA ASP A 172 -19.41 -2.73 7.50
C ASP A 172 -19.55 -1.24 7.12
N ILE A 173 -19.05 -0.34 7.96
CA ILE A 173 -19.03 1.11 7.66
C ILE A 173 -18.08 1.40 6.51
N LEU A 174 -16.85 0.87 6.55
CA LEU A 174 -15.84 1.07 5.50
C LEU A 174 -16.35 0.62 4.13
N GLU A 175 -16.98 -0.55 4.05
CA GLU A 175 -17.55 -1.14 2.84
C GLU A 175 -18.65 -0.26 2.22
N LYS A 176 -19.42 0.42 3.06
CA LYS A 176 -20.56 1.26 2.65
C LYS A 176 -20.17 2.73 2.40
N THR A 177 -18.99 3.16 2.86
CA THR A 177 -18.56 4.56 2.84
C THR A 177 -17.24 4.74 2.10
N ILE A 178 -16.14 4.98 2.85
CA ILE A 178 -14.86 5.42 2.27
C ILE A 178 -14.15 4.36 1.41
N PHE A 179 -14.46 3.08 1.56
CA PHE A 179 -13.89 2.00 0.75
C PHE A 179 -14.89 1.35 -0.21
N ARG A 180 -16.09 1.92 -0.33
CA ARG A 180 -17.20 1.36 -1.13
C ARG A 180 -16.79 1.01 -2.56
N ASP A 181 -16.05 1.84 -3.23
CA ASP A 181 -15.66 1.60 -4.63
C ASP A 181 -14.64 0.46 -4.75
N TYR A 182 -13.75 0.31 -3.78
CA TYR A 182 -12.83 -0.84 -3.70
C TYR A 182 -13.57 -2.13 -3.32
N TYR A 183 -14.54 -2.06 -2.41
CA TYR A 183 -15.41 -3.18 -2.07
C TYR A 183 -16.21 -3.65 -3.28
N ASN A 184 -16.79 -2.74 -4.04
CA ASN A 184 -17.52 -3.05 -5.26
C ASN A 184 -16.60 -3.62 -6.37
N LEU A 185 -15.32 -3.23 -6.39
CA LEU A 185 -14.34 -3.76 -7.33
C LEU A 185 -13.97 -5.22 -7.03
N ASP A 186 -13.86 -5.58 -5.76
CA ASP A 186 -13.55 -6.94 -5.30
C ASP A 186 -13.90 -7.11 -3.81
N HIS A 187 -15.15 -7.51 -3.55
CA HIS A 187 -15.65 -7.72 -2.20
C HIS A 187 -15.02 -8.94 -1.48
N SER A 188 -14.44 -9.90 -2.21
CA SER A 188 -13.85 -11.10 -1.62
C SER A 188 -12.62 -10.84 -0.75
N ARG A 189 -12.04 -9.65 -0.89
CA ARG A 189 -10.89 -9.20 -0.09
C ARG A 189 -11.28 -8.61 1.25
N PHE A 190 -12.54 -8.19 1.42
CA PHE A 190 -13.02 -7.62 2.67
C PHE A 190 -13.54 -8.71 3.58
N LEU A 191 -13.09 -8.69 4.83
CA LEU A 191 -13.49 -9.65 5.85
C LEU A 191 -13.34 -9.06 7.26
N ASN A 192 -13.94 -9.76 8.23
CA ASN A 192 -13.77 -9.41 9.63
C ASN A 192 -13.65 -10.69 10.48
#